data_79c69cac5d954f0773021bda83aca612
#
_entry.id   79c69cac5d954f0773021bda83aca612
#
_cell.length_a   1.000
_cell.length_b   1.000
_cell.length_c   1.000
_cell.angle_alpha   90.00
_cell.angle_beta   90.00
_cell.angle_gamma   90.00
#
_symmetry.space_group_name_H-M   'P 1'
#
loop_
_entity.id
_entity.type
_entity.pdbx_description
1 polymer ?
#
loop_
_entity_poly.entity_id
_entity_poly.type
_entity_poly.pdbx_seq_one_letter_code
_entity_poly.pdbx_strand_id
1 'polypeptide(L)'
;MNKIKLISTLLIVLLGFGIFAAVPQVAAQDDIINFGYVQWPGVTVKTHVAAKVAEYLGYETEMTAAPETVIFKSLENKDLDVFLGNWLPTMEKTYNEYQKKGVIHNVRVNLEDVVYKTAVPEYVYEAGVKSMSDLKEYADKFGSKIYGLEPGNAGNIVIQDAIKNNRYGLKDWTLQSSSTAGMLSAVQRAVNNDEWIAFNGWKPHYMNLMFDLKYLKDPEGIWGESDSVYTVVREGYQDENPNFYKFLEQFKVTAPIQNNWINEYQNKERDPEEVAKEWIANNLDIVNQWVFGVKSTDGRMGRKAIAEIVNN
;
A
#
# COMPACT_ATOMS: atom_id res chain seq x y z
N MET A 1 79.87 16.82 -61.58
CA MET A 1 79.72 17.82 -60.51
C MET A 1 78.26 18.33 -60.46
N ASN A 2 77.37 17.60 -59.81
CA ASN A 2 75.96 18.04 -59.66
C ASN A 2 75.59 18.01 -58.20
N LYS A 3 75.19 19.17 -57.68
CA LYS A 3 74.74 19.37 -56.32
C LYS A 3 73.24 19.00 -56.25
N ILE A 4 72.87 18.00 -55.47
CA ILE A 4 71.51 17.64 -55.19
C ILE A 4 71.12 18.42 -53.93
N LYS A 5 70.08 19.25 -54.06
CA LYS A 5 69.45 19.96 -52.96
C LYS A 5 68.41 19.05 -52.25
N LEU A 6 68.62 18.80 -50.98
CA LEU A 6 67.69 18.10 -50.13
C LEU A 6 66.58 19.09 -49.65
N ILE A 7 65.38 18.86 -50.04
CA ILE A 7 64.22 19.60 -49.53
C ILE A 7 63.59 18.81 -48.37
N SER A 8 63.73 19.32 -47.13
CA SER A 8 63.10 18.74 -45.94
C SER A 8 61.63 19.21 -45.90
N THR A 9 60.73 18.27 -46.13
CA THR A 9 59.29 18.53 -45.93
C THR A 9 58.95 18.25 -44.46
N LEU A 10 58.58 19.32 -43.69
CA LEU A 10 58.17 19.26 -42.31
C LEU A 10 56.71 18.88 -42.29
N LEU A 11 56.34 17.67 -41.84
CA LEU A 11 54.95 17.21 -41.68
C LEU A 11 54.50 17.63 -40.30
N ILE A 12 53.62 18.63 -40.24
CA ILE A 12 52.94 19.05 -39.00
C ILE A 12 51.74 18.12 -38.77
N VAL A 13 51.85 17.21 -37.80
CA VAL A 13 50.72 16.39 -37.31
C VAL A 13 49.93 17.21 -36.30
N LEU A 14 48.80 17.75 -36.71
CA LEU A 14 47.80 18.35 -35.81
C LEU A 14 47.06 17.24 -35.06
N LEU A 15 47.46 16.96 -33.83
CA LEU A 15 46.69 16.16 -32.87
C LEU A 15 45.48 16.97 -32.41
N GLY A 16 44.34 16.76 -33.09
CA GLY A 16 43.04 17.26 -32.60
C GLY A 16 42.62 16.51 -31.37
N PHE A 17 42.78 17.14 -30.20
CA PHE A 17 42.09 16.70 -28.96
C PHE A 17 40.60 16.92 -29.12
N GLY A 18 39.88 15.92 -29.57
CA GLY A 18 38.43 15.87 -29.49
C GLY A 18 38.01 15.73 -28.02
N ILE A 19 37.52 16.83 -27.42
CA ILE A 19 36.83 16.77 -26.15
C ILE A 19 35.50 16.03 -26.42
N PHE A 20 35.46 14.73 -26.19
CA PHE A 20 34.22 14.00 -26.05
C PHE A 20 33.55 14.52 -24.78
N ALA A 21 32.67 15.50 -24.91
CA ALA A 21 31.70 15.80 -23.87
C ALA A 21 30.86 14.53 -23.66
N ALA A 22 31.08 13.81 -22.57
CA ALA A 22 30.18 12.74 -22.14
C ALA A 22 28.83 13.39 -21.95
N VAL A 23 27.91 13.21 -22.90
CA VAL A 23 26.50 13.49 -22.70
C VAL A 23 26.08 12.53 -21.60
N PRO A 24 25.55 13.01 -20.45
CA PRO A 24 25.01 12.11 -19.44
C PRO A 24 23.95 11.27 -20.14
N GLN A 25 24.16 9.98 -20.21
CA GLN A 25 23.19 9.01 -20.70
C GLN A 25 22.08 9.05 -19.63
N VAL A 26 20.98 9.75 -19.93
CA VAL A 26 19.74 9.63 -19.15
C VAL A 26 19.42 8.15 -19.24
N ALA A 27 19.51 7.46 -18.10
CA ALA A 27 19.05 6.08 -18.01
C ALA A 27 17.64 6.05 -18.62
N ALA A 28 17.39 5.11 -19.52
CA ALA A 28 16.04 4.92 -20.05
C ALA A 28 15.14 4.70 -18.82
N GLN A 29 14.20 5.62 -18.62
CA GLN A 29 13.21 5.51 -17.57
C GLN A 29 12.41 4.25 -17.88
N ASP A 30 12.28 3.35 -16.91
CA ASP A 30 11.44 2.18 -17.06
C ASP A 30 9.99 2.68 -17.14
N ASP A 31 9.36 2.58 -18.30
CA ASP A 31 8.02 3.11 -18.53
C ASP A 31 6.93 2.24 -17.90
N ILE A 32 7.29 1.06 -17.37
CA ILE A 32 6.38 0.13 -16.68
C ILE A 32 6.51 0.33 -15.17
N ILE A 33 5.36 0.44 -14.48
CA ILE A 33 5.30 0.52 -13.02
C ILE A 33 4.55 -0.70 -12.48
N ASN A 34 5.24 -1.49 -11.67
CA ASN A 34 4.72 -2.73 -11.10
C ASN A 34 4.16 -2.49 -9.71
N PHE A 35 2.82 -2.45 -9.58
CA PHE A 35 2.13 -2.31 -8.31
C PHE A 35 1.82 -3.65 -7.68
N GLY A 36 2.18 -3.83 -6.39
CA GLY A 36 1.66 -4.92 -5.58
C GLY A 36 0.51 -4.45 -4.71
N TYR A 37 -0.51 -5.30 -4.50
CA TYR A 37 -1.57 -5.01 -3.55
C TYR A 37 -2.18 -6.26 -2.95
N VAL A 38 -2.64 -6.14 -1.69
CA VAL A 38 -3.49 -7.15 -1.06
C VAL A 38 -4.93 -6.81 -1.39
N GLN A 39 -5.77 -7.81 -1.62
CA GLN A 39 -7.18 -7.63 -2.00
C GLN A 39 -8.04 -7.12 -0.83
N TRP A 40 -7.56 -6.11 -0.12
CA TRP A 40 -8.34 -5.35 0.83
C TRP A 40 -9.02 -4.19 0.11
N PRO A 41 -10.34 -3.99 0.28
CA PRO A 41 -11.08 -3.03 -0.56
C PRO A 41 -10.43 -1.64 -0.67
N GLY A 42 -9.95 -1.10 0.46
CA GLY A 42 -9.34 0.22 0.47
C GLY A 42 -8.00 0.29 -0.27
N VAL A 43 -7.16 -0.75 -0.15
CA VAL A 43 -5.86 -0.82 -0.87
C VAL A 43 -6.09 -1.13 -2.35
N THR A 44 -7.07 -1.99 -2.67
CA THR A 44 -7.42 -2.30 -4.06
C THR A 44 -7.74 -1.03 -4.83
N VAL A 45 -8.76 -0.26 -4.42
CA VAL A 45 -9.15 0.96 -5.17
C VAL A 45 -8.04 2.01 -5.14
N LYS A 46 -7.35 2.18 -4.00
CA LYS A 46 -6.21 3.11 -3.90
C LYS A 46 -5.12 2.80 -4.94
N THR A 47 -4.81 1.51 -5.13
CA THR A 47 -3.83 1.08 -6.13
C THR A 47 -4.33 1.35 -7.56
N HIS A 48 -5.60 1.07 -7.86
CA HIS A 48 -6.20 1.40 -9.15
C HIS A 48 -6.18 2.92 -9.44
N VAL A 49 -6.44 3.75 -8.43
CA VAL A 49 -6.34 5.22 -8.58
C VAL A 49 -4.91 5.65 -8.90
N ALA A 50 -3.91 5.13 -8.17
CA ALA A 50 -2.51 5.48 -8.42
C ALA A 50 -2.04 4.98 -9.79
N ALA A 51 -2.40 3.74 -10.17
CA ALA A 51 -2.11 3.17 -11.48
C ALA A 51 -2.76 3.98 -12.61
N LYS A 52 -4.02 4.36 -12.46
CA LYS A 52 -4.72 5.17 -13.47
C LYS A 52 -4.09 6.57 -13.65
N VAL A 53 -3.62 7.19 -12.57
CA VAL A 53 -2.85 8.45 -12.66
C VAL A 53 -1.53 8.20 -13.39
N ALA A 54 -0.83 7.09 -13.14
CA ALA A 54 0.38 6.72 -13.88
C ALA A 54 0.11 6.54 -15.39
N GLU A 55 -0.97 5.84 -15.76
CA GLU A 55 -1.39 5.67 -17.16
C GLU A 55 -1.70 7.02 -17.84
N TYR A 56 -2.38 7.93 -17.15
CA TYR A 56 -2.65 9.28 -17.66
C TYR A 56 -1.37 10.13 -17.78
N LEU A 57 -0.31 9.77 -17.06
CA LEU A 57 1.02 10.36 -17.23
C LEU A 57 1.82 9.69 -18.36
N GLY A 58 1.29 8.61 -18.99
CA GLY A 58 1.90 7.91 -20.11
C GLY A 58 2.74 6.68 -19.73
N TYR A 59 2.72 6.26 -18.45
CA TYR A 59 3.36 5.02 -18.01
C TYR A 59 2.49 3.81 -18.37
N GLU A 60 3.12 2.67 -18.60
CA GLU A 60 2.46 1.38 -18.54
C GLU A 60 2.36 0.93 -17.07
N THR A 61 1.32 0.18 -16.71
CA THR A 61 1.16 -0.31 -15.34
C THR A 61 0.83 -1.78 -15.32
N GLU A 62 1.47 -2.51 -14.40
CA GLU A 62 1.11 -3.88 -14.06
C GLU A 62 0.66 -3.92 -12.58
N MET A 63 -0.41 -4.65 -12.30
CA MET A 63 -0.95 -4.77 -10.94
C MET A 63 -1.05 -6.22 -10.53
N THR A 64 -0.33 -6.60 -9.47
CA THR A 64 -0.30 -7.96 -8.93
C THR A 64 -1.00 -8.03 -7.58
N ALA A 65 -2.11 -8.78 -7.54
CA ALA A 65 -2.77 -9.11 -6.28
C ALA A 65 -2.07 -10.29 -5.61
N ALA A 66 -1.60 -10.12 -4.38
CA ALA A 66 -0.91 -11.17 -3.65
C ALA A 66 -1.06 -11.00 -2.12
N PRO A 67 -0.83 -12.06 -1.32
CA PRO A 67 -0.71 -11.94 0.13
C PRO A 67 0.43 -11.00 0.53
N GLU A 68 0.29 -10.36 1.70
CA GLU A 68 1.27 -9.40 2.25
C GLU A 68 2.72 -9.88 2.17
N THR A 69 2.98 -11.11 2.65
CA THR A 69 4.34 -11.69 2.67
C THR A 69 4.92 -11.88 1.27
N VAL A 70 4.08 -12.17 0.28
CA VAL A 70 4.51 -12.29 -1.12
C VAL A 70 4.84 -10.91 -1.69
N ILE A 71 4.05 -9.86 -1.38
CA ILE A 71 4.32 -8.50 -1.83
C ILE A 71 5.69 -8.02 -1.34
N PHE A 72 5.99 -8.16 -0.02
CA PHE A 72 7.30 -7.77 0.50
C PHE A 72 8.45 -8.56 -0.14
N LYS A 73 8.24 -9.86 -0.39
CA LYS A 73 9.24 -10.68 -1.08
C LYS A 73 9.44 -10.26 -2.55
N SER A 74 8.38 -9.89 -3.23
CA SER A 74 8.45 -9.41 -4.63
C SER A 74 9.11 -8.02 -4.73
N LEU A 75 8.91 -7.13 -3.75
CA LEU A 75 9.66 -5.87 -3.64
C LEU A 75 11.17 -6.14 -3.43
N GLU A 76 11.54 -7.10 -2.55
CA GLU A 76 12.94 -7.50 -2.34
C GLU A 76 13.57 -8.04 -3.64
N ASN A 77 12.82 -8.83 -4.40
CA ASN A 77 13.28 -9.41 -5.67
C ASN A 77 13.27 -8.43 -6.85
N LYS A 78 12.68 -7.23 -6.68
CA LYS A 78 12.41 -6.23 -7.73
C LYS A 78 11.38 -6.68 -8.79
N ASP A 79 10.51 -7.65 -8.44
CA ASP A 79 9.36 -8.03 -9.27
C ASP A 79 8.22 -7.01 -9.15
N LEU A 80 8.20 -6.23 -8.06
CA LEU A 80 7.29 -5.13 -7.79
C LEU A 80 8.05 -3.86 -7.44
N ASP A 81 7.47 -2.70 -7.76
CA ASP A 81 8.05 -1.38 -7.49
C ASP A 81 7.41 -0.69 -6.28
N VAL A 82 6.07 -0.79 -6.17
CA VAL A 82 5.26 0.03 -5.25
C VAL A 82 4.22 -0.80 -4.52
N PHE A 83 4.08 -0.56 -3.21
CA PHE A 83 2.99 -1.03 -2.37
C PHE A 83 2.38 0.11 -1.56
N LEU A 84 1.07 0.33 -1.69
CA LEU A 84 0.35 1.45 -1.06
C LEU A 84 -0.40 1.07 0.22
N GLY A 85 -0.12 -0.11 0.78
CA GLY A 85 -0.89 -0.71 1.85
C GLY A 85 -0.09 -1.11 3.09
N ASN A 86 1.05 -0.48 3.38
CA ASN A 86 1.87 -0.81 4.55
C ASN A 86 1.32 -0.13 5.82
N TRP A 87 0.59 -0.88 6.64
CA TRP A 87 0.00 -0.41 7.90
C TRP A 87 1.00 -0.50 9.04
N LEU A 88 1.42 0.62 9.61
CA LEU A 88 2.35 0.66 10.75
C LEU A 88 1.68 1.32 11.96
N PRO A 89 1.83 0.74 13.18
CA PRO A 89 2.79 -0.33 13.53
C PRO A 89 2.32 -1.77 13.27
N THR A 90 1.09 -2.04 12.87
CA THR A 90 0.56 -3.42 12.73
C THR A 90 1.47 -4.33 11.90
N MET A 91 2.01 -3.84 10.76
CA MET A 91 2.93 -4.58 9.89
C MET A 91 4.42 -4.39 10.24
N GLU A 92 4.73 -3.74 11.36
CA GLU A 92 6.10 -3.34 11.70
C GLU A 92 7.09 -4.52 11.73
N LYS A 93 6.65 -5.67 12.22
CA LYS A 93 7.48 -6.88 12.30
C LYS A 93 7.95 -7.32 10.92
N THR A 94 7.03 -7.45 9.97
CA THR A 94 7.33 -7.82 8.58
C THR A 94 8.12 -6.71 7.88
N TYR A 95 7.66 -5.46 7.96
CA TYR A 95 8.32 -4.32 7.34
C TYR A 95 9.79 -4.19 7.79
N ASN A 96 10.06 -4.24 9.09
CA ASN A 96 11.41 -4.10 9.66
C ASN A 96 12.37 -5.21 9.22
N GLU A 97 11.88 -6.40 8.91
CA GLU A 97 12.71 -7.49 8.38
C GLU A 97 13.34 -7.10 7.03
N TYR A 98 12.53 -6.53 6.12
CA TYR A 98 12.99 -6.12 4.80
C TYR A 98 13.71 -4.76 4.81
N GLN A 99 13.24 -3.82 5.64
CA GLN A 99 13.87 -2.52 5.80
C GLN A 99 15.30 -2.63 6.35
N LYS A 100 15.55 -3.53 7.31
CA LYS A 100 16.91 -3.80 7.84
C LYS A 100 17.87 -4.41 6.82
N LYS A 101 17.34 -5.11 5.81
CA LYS A 101 18.13 -5.59 4.67
C LYS A 101 18.45 -4.46 3.68
N GLY A 102 17.85 -3.29 3.81
CA GLY A 102 18.01 -2.17 2.88
C GLY A 102 17.35 -2.40 1.53
N VAL A 103 16.35 -3.28 1.43
CA VAL A 103 15.72 -3.65 0.13
C VAL A 103 14.41 -2.93 -0.14
N ILE A 104 13.85 -2.26 0.88
CA ILE A 104 12.65 -1.42 0.78
C ILE A 104 12.77 -0.19 1.68
N HIS A 105 11.98 0.85 1.37
CA HIS A 105 11.79 1.98 2.28
C HIS A 105 10.39 2.60 2.16
N ASN A 106 9.96 3.28 3.23
CA ASN A 106 8.75 4.08 3.22
C ASN A 106 9.01 5.42 2.51
N VAL A 107 8.12 5.78 1.58
CA VAL A 107 8.13 7.09 0.91
C VAL A 107 7.43 8.14 1.78
N ARG A 108 6.20 7.82 2.20
CA ARG A 108 5.39 8.72 3.04
C ARG A 108 4.20 7.99 3.67
N VAL A 109 3.53 8.64 4.62
CA VAL A 109 2.17 8.29 5.04
C VAL A 109 1.20 8.71 3.93
N ASN A 110 0.45 7.76 3.37
CA ASN A 110 -0.55 8.01 2.33
C ASN A 110 -1.98 8.06 2.88
N LEU A 111 -2.21 7.57 4.11
CA LEU A 111 -3.48 7.63 4.81
C LEU A 111 -3.25 7.66 6.33
N GLU A 112 -3.81 8.66 6.99
CA GLU A 112 -3.81 8.83 8.45
C GLU A 112 -5.18 8.49 9.05
N ASP A 113 -5.28 8.56 10.37
CA ASP A 113 -6.52 8.36 11.14
C ASP A 113 -7.18 6.99 10.88
N VAL A 114 -6.35 5.95 10.84
CA VAL A 114 -6.79 4.57 10.67
C VAL A 114 -6.76 3.79 11.99
N VAL A 115 -7.60 2.78 12.08
CA VAL A 115 -7.69 1.90 13.25
C VAL A 115 -7.54 0.46 12.78
N TYR A 116 -6.69 -0.32 13.46
CA TYR A 116 -6.65 -1.77 13.31
C TYR A 116 -6.57 -2.40 14.70
N LYS A 117 -7.62 -3.09 15.12
CA LYS A 117 -7.76 -3.68 16.46
C LYS A 117 -8.70 -4.89 16.44
N THR A 118 -8.74 -5.63 17.53
CA THR A 118 -9.82 -6.61 17.73
C THR A 118 -11.14 -5.89 17.89
N ALA A 119 -12.14 -6.35 17.13
CA ALA A 119 -13.50 -5.84 17.16
C ALA A 119 -14.49 -6.91 17.63
N VAL A 120 -15.62 -6.45 18.17
CA VAL A 120 -16.78 -7.27 18.54
C VAL A 120 -18.06 -6.55 18.10
N PRO A 121 -19.18 -7.25 17.87
CA PRO A 121 -20.49 -6.62 17.70
C PRO A 121 -20.87 -5.76 18.92
N GLU A 122 -21.65 -4.69 18.71
CA GLU A 122 -22.04 -3.76 19.76
C GLU A 122 -22.77 -4.45 20.91
N TYR A 123 -23.68 -5.41 20.64
CA TYR A 123 -24.38 -6.15 21.70
C TYR A 123 -23.42 -6.96 22.60
N VAL A 124 -22.30 -7.45 22.06
CA VAL A 124 -21.23 -8.12 22.84
C VAL A 124 -20.51 -7.11 23.73
N TYR A 125 -20.21 -5.93 23.16
CA TYR A 125 -19.57 -4.85 23.91
C TYR A 125 -20.44 -4.35 25.07
N GLU A 126 -21.74 -4.18 24.84
CA GLU A 126 -22.71 -3.77 25.84
C GLU A 126 -22.93 -4.84 26.92
N ALA A 127 -22.79 -6.12 26.57
CA ALA A 127 -22.82 -7.24 27.51
C ALA A 127 -21.59 -7.33 28.44
N GLY A 128 -20.59 -6.43 28.27
CA GLY A 128 -19.46 -6.28 29.19
C GLY A 128 -18.08 -6.48 28.59
N VAL A 129 -17.94 -6.91 27.31
CA VAL A 129 -16.64 -7.12 26.66
C VAL A 129 -16.16 -5.80 26.06
N LYS A 130 -15.43 -4.99 26.83
CA LYS A 130 -14.98 -3.65 26.45
C LYS A 130 -13.48 -3.57 26.17
N SER A 131 -12.73 -4.60 26.55
CA SER A 131 -11.29 -4.68 26.48
C SER A 131 -10.85 -6.09 26.08
N MET A 132 -9.64 -6.20 25.51
CA MET A 132 -8.98 -7.48 25.28
C MET A 132 -8.86 -8.29 26.58
N SER A 133 -8.71 -7.61 27.72
CA SER A 133 -8.63 -8.25 29.04
C SER A 133 -9.92 -8.98 29.46
N ASP A 134 -11.08 -8.58 28.92
CA ASP A 134 -12.36 -9.15 29.27
C ASP A 134 -12.64 -10.48 28.54
N LEU A 135 -11.95 -10.72 27.41
CA LEU A 135 -12.18 -11.90 26.56
C LEU A 135 -12.07 -13.21 27.34
N LYS A 136 -11.06 -13.34 28.24
CA LYS A 136 -10.83 -14.55 29.01
C LYS A 136 -11.99 -14.97 29.91
N GLU A 137 -12.76 -13.98 30.41
CA GLU A 137 -13.90 -14.23 31.31
C GLU A 137 -15.09 -14.83 30.55
N TYR A 138 -15.15 -14.62 29.25
CA TYR A 138 -16.23 -15.05 28.37
C TYR A 138 -15.78 -16.09 27.32
N ALA A 139 -14.66 -16.78 27.58
CA ALA A 139 -14.05 -17.71 26.62
C ALA A 139 -15.06 -18.73 26.03
N ASP A 140 -15.94 -19.29 26.86
CA ASP A 140 -16.96 -20.24 26.41
C ASP A 140 -17.94 -19.63 25.40
N LYS A 141 -18.34 -18.35 25.57
CA LYS A 141 -19.24 -17.66 24.66
C LYS A 141 -18.62 -17.40 23.28
N PHE A 142 -17.30 -17.19 23.22
CA PHE A 142 -16.55 -17.03 21.98
C PHE A 142 -16.07 -18.37 21.40
N GLY A 143 -16.29 -19.48 22.10
CA GLY A 143 -15.67 -20.77 21.78
C GLY A 143 -14.12 -20.71 21.80
N SER A 144 -13.56 -19.79 22.60
CA SER A 144 -12.11 -19.49 22.67
C SER A 144 -11.49 -19.21 21.31
N LYS A 145 -12.17 -18.42 20.46
CA LYS A 145 -11.73 -18.11 19.09
C LYS A 145 -11.71 -16.61 18.82
N ILE A 146 -10.67 -16.20 18.10
CA ILE A 146 -10.61 -14.89 17.43
C ILE A 146 -10.54 -15.15 15.91
N TYR A 147 -11.36 -14.47 15.14
CA TYR A 147 -11.39 -14.64 13.68
C TYR A 147 -10.46 -13.63 13.03
N GLY A 148 -9.59 -14.14 12.16
CA GLY A 148 -8.57 -13.35 11.47
C GLY A 148 -8.67 -13.46 9.95
N LEU A 149 -7.69 -12.87 9.30
CA LEU A 149 -7.56 -12.77 7.86
C LEU A 149 -6.77 -13.96 7.27
N GLU A 150 -6.29 -13.81 6.06
CA GLU A 150 -5.48 -14.81 5.36
C GLU A 150 -4.18 -15.14 6.14
N PRO A 151 -3.68 -16.38 6.04
CA PRO A 151 -2.42 -16.76 6.65
C PRO A 151 -1.27 -15.84 6.25
N GLY A 152 -0.45 -15.44 7.22
CA GLY A 152 0.66 -14.50 7.01
C GLY A 152 0.27 -13.02 7.14
N ASN A 153 -1.01 -12.71 7.35
CA ASN A 153 -1.46 -11.35 7.64
C ASN A 153 -0.89 -10.84 8.97
N ALA A 154 -0.43 -9.58 9.00
CA ALA A 154 0.21 -9.00 10.18
C ALA A 154 -0.71 -8.97 11.40
N GLY A 155 -2.01 -8.65 11.25
CA GLY A 155 -2.96 -8.69 12.34
C GLY A 155 -3.14 -10.10 12.93
N ASN A 156 -3.05 -11.15 12.09
CA ASN A 156 -3.03 -12.52 12.57
C ASN A 156 -1.77 -12.80 13.40
N ILE A 157 -0.62 -12.27 12.97
CA ILE A 157 0.65 -12.42 13.71
C ILE A 157 0.55 -11.77 15.08
N VAL A 158 -0.04 -10.58 15.19
CA VAL A 158 -0.28 -9.89 16.48
C VAL A 158 -1.09 -10.77 17.43
N ILE A 159 -2.21 -11.33 16.95
CA ILE A 159 -3.07 -12.20 17.77
C ILE A 159 -2.36 -13.52 18.12
N GLN A 160 -1.66 -14.14 17.17
CA GLN A 160 -0.89 -15.36 17.43
C GLN A 160 0.21 -15.15 18.48
N ASP A 161 0.93 -14.03 18.41
CA ASP A 161 1.94 -13.65 19.38
C ASP A 161 1.30 -13.39 20.77
N ALA A 162 0.12 -12.76 20.82
CA ALA A 162 -0.64 -12.57 22.07
C ALA A 162 -1.06 -13.91 22.70
N ILE A 163 -1.59 -14.84 21.91
CA ILE A 163 -1.96 -16.19 22.33
C ILE A 163 -0.73 -16.94 22.85
N LYS A 164 0.35 -16.97 22.07
CA LYS A 164 1.61 -17.67 22.42
C LYS A 164 2.23 -17.17 23.71
N ASN A 165 2.18 -15.86 23.95
CA ASN A 165 2.75 -15.22 25.12
C ASN A 165 1.74 -15.06 26.28
N ASN A 166 0.57 -15.69 26.18
CA ASN A 166 -0.51 -15.61 27.16
C ASN A 166 -0.91 -14.16 27.54
N ARG A 167 -0.83 -13.23 26.58
CA ARG A 167 -1.32 -11.87 26.79
C ARG A 167 -2.84 -11.93 26.97
N TYR A 168 -3.38 -11.13 27.87
CA TYR A 168 -4.80 -11.11 28.21
C TYR A 168 -5.39 -12.47 28.67
N GLY A 169 -4.55 -13.45 29.03
CA GLY A 169 -4.99 -14.80 29.39
C GLY A 169 -5.48 -15.64 28.20
N LEU A 170 -5.01 -15.35 26.98
CA LEU A 170 -5.47 -15.99 25.74
C LEU A 170 -4.75 -17.29 25.36
N LYS A 171 -3.92 -17.90 26.23
CA LYS A 171 -3.10 -19.10 25.91
C LYS A 171 -3.91 -20.28 25.32
N ASP A 172 -5.17 -20.42 25.76
CA ASP A 172 -6.06 -21.51 25.35
C ASP A 172 -7.00 -21.11 24.20
N TRP A 173 -6.80 -19.93 23.64
CA TRP A 173 -7.54 -19.43 22.49
C TRP A 173 -6.88 -19.86 21.18
N THR A 174 -7.67 -19.80 20.11
CA THR A 174 -7.20 -20.10 18.75
C THR A 174 -7.53 -18.94 17.82
N LEU A 175 -6.63 -18.66 16.89
CA LEU A 175 -6.90 -17.77 15.76
C LEU A 175 -7.49 -18.60 14.62
N GLN A 176 -8.71 -18.26 14.21
CA GLN A 176 -9.38 -18.85 13.06
C GLN A 176 -9.05 -18.01 11.83
N SER A 177 -7.99 -18.37 11.11
CA SER A 177 -7.61 -17.68 9.86
C SER A 177 -8.55 -18.02 8.71
N SER A 178 -8.84 -16.99 7.88
CA SER A 178 -9.70 -17.11 6.69
C SER A 178 -9.30 -15.99 5.71
N SER A 179 -10.02 -15.85 4.58
CA SER A 179 -9.96 -14.63 3.80
C SER A 179 -10.78 -13.51 4.47
N THR A 180 -10.60 -12.25 4.06
CA THR A 180 -11.45 -11.13 4.50
C THR A 180 -12.93 -11.47 4.31
N ALA A 181 -13.32 -11.97 3.13
CA ALA A 181 -14.70 -12.35 2.86
C ALA A 181 -15.19 -13.50 3.77
N GLY A 182 -14.35 -14.50 4.03
CA GLY A 182 -14.66 -15.61 4.92
C GLY A 182 -14.84 -15.17 6.37
N MET A 183 -13.98 -14.29 6.86
CA MET A 183 -14.09 -13.68 8.19
C MET A 183 -15.41 -12.88 8.31
N LEU A 184 -15.70 -12.00 7.36
CA LEU A 184 -16.93 -11.20 7.38
C LEU A 184 -18.19 -12.05 7.25
N SER A 185 -18.14 -13.16 6.51
CA SER A 185 -19.25 -14.12 6.46
C SER A 185 -19.48 -14.79 7.82
N ALA A 186 -18.42 -15.03 8.61
CA ALA A 186 -18.55 -15.53 9.98
C ALA A 186 -19.14 -14.46 10.90
N VAL A 187 -18.71 -13.19 10.77
CA VAL A 187 -19.31 -12.07 11.51
C VAL A 187 -20.79 -11.92 11.19
N GLN A 188 -21.16 -11.96 9.90
CA GLN A 188 -22.57 -11.85 9.49
C GLN A 188 -23.44 -12.97 10.10
N ARG A 189 -22.94 -14.22 10.11
CA ARG A 189 -23.68 -15.33 10.73
C ARG A 189 -23.83 -15.13 12.23
N ALA A 190 -22.75 -14.72 12.91
CA ALA A 190 -22.79 -14.48 14.34
C ALA A 190 -23.79 -13.37 14.69
N VAL A 191 -23.74 -12.23 13.96
CA VAL A 191 -24.68 -11.12 14.16
C VAL A 191 -26.14 -11.55 13.92
N ASN A 192 -26.41 -12.32 12.87
CA ASN A 192 -27.77 -12.79 12.55
C ASN A 192 -28.35 -13.77 13.60
N ASN A 193 -27.48 -14.42 14.38
CA ASN A 193 -27.87 -15.41 15.39
C ASN A 193 -27.66 -14.94 16.84
N ASP A 194 -27.27 -13.67 17.05
CA ASP A 194 -26.88 -13.10 18.35
C ASP A 194 -25.72 -13.89 19.02
N GLU A 195 -24.88 -14.56 18.22
CA GLU A 195 -23.71 -15.30 18.69
C GLU A 195 -22.53 -14.35 18.95
N TRP A 196 -21.69 -14.72 19.92
CA TRP A 196 -20.53 -13.90 20.28
C TRP A 196 -19.35 -14.19 19.35
N ILE A 197 -18.78 -13.13 18.78
CA ILE A 197 -17.62 -13.21 17.90
C ILE A 197 -16.63 -12.07 18.19
N ALA A 198 -15.33 -12.41 18.23
CA ALA A 198 -14.23 -11.47 18.25
C ALA A 198 -13.41 -11.66 16.96
N PHE A 199 -13.01 -10.59 16.31
CA PHE A 199 -12.35 -10.66 15.02
C PHE A 199 -11.44 -9.46 14.77
N ASN A 200 -10.54 -9.58 13.79
CA ASN A 200 -9.69 -8.49 13.34
C ASN A 200 -10.54 -7.46 12.57
N GLY A 201 -10.63 -6.26 13.12
CA GLY A 201 -11.39 -5.15 12.51
C GLY A 201 -10.51 -3.95 12.23
N TRP A 202 -10.87 -3.16 11.21
CA TRP A 202 -10.15 -1.93 10.89
C TRP A 202 -11.03 -0.85 10.28
N LYS A 203 -10.56 0.39 10.33
CA LYS A 203 -11.14 1.56 9.67
C LYS A 203 -10.06 2.26 8.83
N PRO A 204 -10.41 2.76 7.62
CA PRO A 204 -11.70 2.65 6.93
C PRO A 204 -11.93 1.25 6.34
N HIS A 205 -13.15 0.74 6.48
CA HIS A 205 -13.63 -0.49 5.84
C HIS A 205 -15.16 -0.58 5.87
N TYR A 206 -15.77 -1.18 4.83
CA TYR A 206 -17.22 -1.30 4.69
C TYR A 206 -17.89 -2.11 5.81
N MET A 207 -17.15 -3.01 6.51
CA MET A 207 -17.69 -3.72 7.68
C MET A 207 -18.29 -2.81 8.74
N ASN A 208 -17.74 -1.57 8.85
CA ASN A 208 -18.24 -0.57 9.80
C ASN A 208 -19.56 0.08 9.38
N LEU A 209 -20.02 -0.16 8.15
CA LEU A 209 -21.34 0.24 7.64
C LEU A 209 -22.32 -0.93 7.69
N MET A 210 -21.82 -2.17 7.57
CA MET A 210 -22.63 -3.39 7.59
C MET A 210 -23.03 -3.82 8.99
N PHE A 211 -22.17 -3.57 9.98
CA PHE A 211 -22.33 -4.06 11.34
C PHE A 211 -22.12 -2.94 12.35
N ASP A 212 -22.92 -2.93 13.40
CA ASP A 212 -22.66 -2.12 14.58
C ASP A 212 -21.52 -2.75 15.38
N LEU A 213 -20.32 -2.18 15.23
CA LEU A 213 -19.07 -2.72 15.77
C LEU A 213 -18.46 -1.81 16.83
N LYS A 214 -17.80 -2.44 17.80
CA LYS A 214 -16.93 -1.77 18.77
C LYS A 214 -15.54 -2.38 18.74
N TYR A 215 -14.55 -1.49 18.82
CA TYR A 215 -13.14 -1.87 18.91
C TYR A 215 -12.74 -1.99 20.38
N LEU A 216 -12.14 -3.11 20.76
CA LEU A 216 -11.78 -3.38 22.13
C LEU A 216 -10.61 -2.48 22.57
N LYS A 217 -10.64 -2.05 23.83
CA LYS A 217 -9.47 -1.41 24.46
C LYS A 217 -8.34 -2.40 24.54
N ASP A 218 -7.13 -1.90 24.36
CA ASP A 218 -5.89 -2.67 24.30
C ASP A 218 -4.89 -2.18 25.36
N PRO A 219 -5.12 -2.48 26.65
CA PRO A 219 -4.30 -1.93 27.74
C PRO A 219 -2.85 -2.45 27.76
N GLU A 220 -2.57 -3.60 27.14
CA GLU A 220 -1.21 -4.12 27.01
C GLU A 220 -0.52 -3.68 25.71
N GLY A 221 -1.23 -2.98 24.84
CA GLY A 221 -0.66 -2.35 23.63
C GLY A 221 -0.21 -3.33 22.55
N ILE A 222 -0.89 -4.49 22.38
CA ILE A 222 -0.51 -5.45 21.32
C ILE A 222 -0.74 -4.91 19.91
N TRP A 223 -1.69 -3.99 19.75
CA TRP A 223 -2.03 -3.34 18.47
C TRP A 223 -1.29 -2.01 18.26
N GLY A 224 -0.54 -1.51 19.25
CA GLY A 224 0.01 -0.16 19.24
C GLY A 224 -1.04 0.92 19.55
N GLU A 225 -0.64 2.19 19.44
CA GLU A 225 -1.53 3.31 19.76
C GLU A 225 -2.49 3.64 18.62
N SER A 226 -1.95 3.83 17.41
CA SER A 226 -2.72 4.11 16.18
C SER A 226 -1.89 3.69 14.97
N ASP A 227 -2.58 3.27 13.91
CA ASP A 227 -1.94 2.96 12.64
C ASP A 227 -1.94 4.17 11.68
N SER A 228 -0.98 4.17 10.77
CA SER A 228 -0.96 4.97 9.55
C SER A 228 -0.60 4.05 8.39
N VAL A 229 -1.11 4.35 7.19
CA VAL A 229 -0.78 3.57 6.00
C VAL A 229 0.30 4.28 5.20
N TYR A 230 1.36 3.56 4.89
CA TYR A 230 2.52 4.08 4.18
C TYR A 230 2.57 3.57 2.74
N THR A 231 3.13 4.39 1.88
CA THR A 231 3.64 3.98 0.57
C THR A 231 5.04 3.40 0.76
N VAL A 232 5.26 2.18 0.28
CA VAL A 232 6.55 1.51 0.27
C VAL A 232 7.00 1.33 -1.17
N VAL A 233 8.29 1.51 -1.41
CA VAL A 233 8.94 1.17 -2.67
C VAL A 233 10.16 0.28 -2.44
N ARG A 234 10.56 -0.45 -3.49
CA ARG A 234 11.81 -1.20 -3.49
C ARG A 234 13.02 -0.27 -3.51
N GLU A 235 14.15 -0.78 -3.07
CA GLU A 235 15.42 -0.04 -3.12
C GLU A 235 15.83 0.28 -4.56
N GLY A 236 16.35 1.50 -4.76
CA GLY A 236 16.78 2.02 -6.06
C GLY A 236 15.65 2.63 -6.90
N TYR A 237 14.38 2.46 -6.54
CA TYR A 237 13.26 2.95 -7.34
C TYR A 237 13.25 4.48 -7.50
N GLN A 238 13.67 5.21 -6.47
CA GLN A 238 13.77 6.68 -6.52
C GLN A 238 14.73 7.15 -7.62
N ASP A 239 15.88 6.47 -7.77
CA ASP A 239 16.91 6.84 -8.74
C ASP A 239 16.51 6.38 -10.15
N GLU A 240 15.83 5.25 -10.27
CA GLU A 240 15.39 4.66 -11.53
C GLU A 240 14.18 5.43 -12.11
N ASN A 241 13.22 5.86 -11.27
CA ASN A 241 12.05 6.61 -11.69
C ASN A 241 11.76 7.83 -10.80
N PRO A 242 12.64 8.87 -10.78
CA PRO A 242 12.51 10.02 -9.89
C PRO A 242 11.24 10.84 -10.15
N ASN A 243 10.71 10.82 -11.37
CA ASN A 243 9.52 11.57 -11.73
C ASN A 243 8.25 10.93 -11.15
N PHE A 244 8.10 9.60 -11.25
CA PHE A 244 6.98 8.92 -10.61
C PHE A 244 7.15 8.82 -9.10
N TYR A 245 8.36 8.67 -8.59
CA TYR A 245 8.65 8.75 -7.17
C TYR A 245 8.15 10.05 -6.56
N LYS A 246 8.32 11.19 -7.27
CA LYS A 246 7.78 12.48 -6.86
C LYS A 246 6.24 12.48 -6.76
N PHE A 247 5.54 11.76 -7.64
CA PHE A 247 4.10 11.55 -7.47
C PHE A 247 3.80 10.79 -6.17
N LEU A 248 4.53 9.70 -5.90
CA LEU A 248 4.35 8.91 -4.68
C LEU A 248 4.60 9.72 -3.41
N GLU A 249 5.56 10.66 -3.42
CA GLU A 249 5.81 11.60 -2.32
C GLU A 249 4.64 12.56 -2.05
N GLN A 250 3.78 12.79 -3.03
CA GLN A 250 2.64 13.70 -2.96
C GLN A 250 1.30 12.97 -2.81
N PHE A 251 1.26 11.67 -3.13
CA PHE A 251 0.04 10.87 -3.11
C PHE A 251 -0.44 10.62 -1.69
N LYS A 252 -1.47 11.35 -1.27
CA LYS A 252 -2.11 11.23 0.04
C LYS A 252 -3.62 11.29 -0.12
N VAL A 253 -4.31 10.39 0.58
CA VAL A 253 -5.76 10.34 0.65
C VAL A 253 -6.24 10.56 2.08
N THR A 254 -7.51 10.91 2.23
CA THR A 254 -8.15 11.03 3.54
C THR A 254 -9.08 9.83 3.80
N ALA A 255 -9.39 9.58 5.06
CA ALA A 255 -10.33 8.51 5.42
C ALA A 255 -11.71 8.68 4.73
N PRO A 256 -12.30 9.89 4.59
CA PRO A 256 -13.52 10.09 3.80
C PRO A 256 -13.39 9.69 2.33
N ILE A 257 -12.28 10.04 1.67
CA ILE A 257 -12.01 9.65 0.27
C ILE A 257 -11.94 8.12 0.16
N GLN A 258 -11.13 7.48 1.01
CA GLN A 258 -11.00 6.03 0.98
C GLN A 258 -12.32 5.30 1.32
N ASN A 259 -13.11 5.82 2.26
CA ASN A 259 -14.44 5.28 2.55
C ASN A 259 -15.39 5.38 1.33
N ASN A 260 -15.34 6.49 0.59
CA ASN A 260 -16.11 6.64 -0.65
C ASN A 260 -15.69 5.57 -1.69
N TRP A 261 -14.40 5.39 -1.94
CA TRP A 261 -13.90 4.36 -2.84
C TRP A 261 -14.32 2.94 -2.44
N ILE A 262 -14.21 2.62 -1.14
CA ILE A 262 -14.63 1.32 -0.60
C ILE A 262 -16.14 1.12 -0.82
N ASN A 263 -16.95 2.14 -0.60
CA ASN A 263 -18.40 2.08 -0.80
C ASN A 263 -18.75 1.83 -2.28
N GLU A 264 -18.13 2.56 -3.20
CA GLU A 264 -18.37 2.37 -4.65
C GLU A 264 -17.97 0.96 -5.10
N TYR A 265 -16.78 0.52 -4.70
CA TYR A 265 -16.23 -0.78 -5.09
C TYR A 265 -16.98 -1.95 -4.44
N GLN A 266 -17.08 -1.93 -3.10
CA GLN A 266 -17.51 -3.12 -2.36
C GLN A 266 -19.02 -3.17 -2.13
N ASN A 267 -19.67 -2.05 -1.77
CA ASN A 267 -21.12 -2.03 -1.49
C ASN A 267 -21.94 -1.91 -2.78
N LYS A 268 -21.45 -1.15 -3.77
CA LYS A 268 -22.12 -0.99 -5.06
C LYS A 268 -21.61 -1.98 -6.12
N GLU A 269 -20.68 -2.86 -5.74
CA GLU A 269 -20.11 -3.92 -6.60
C GLU A 269 -19.57 -3.40 -7.94
N ARG A 270 -19.00 -2.18 -7.93
CA ARG A 270 -18.44 -1.56 -9.14
C ARG A 270 -17.03 -2.01 -9.40
N ASP A 271 -16.64 -2.05 -10.64
CA ASP A 271 -15.25 -2.32 -11.04
C ASP A 271 -14.30 -1.26 -10.45
N PRO A 272 -13.19 -1.65 -9.80
CA PRO A 272 -12.29 -0.70 -9.13
C PRO A 272 -11.56 0.24 -10.11
N GLU A 273 -11.34 -0.16 -11.36
CA GLU A 273 -10.78 0.69 -12.39
C GLU A 273 -11.76 1.78 -12.80
N GLU A 274 -13.04 1.43 -12.99
CA GLU A 274 -14.09 2.40 -13.29
C GLU A 274 -14.31 3.38 -12.13
N VAL A 275 -14.25 2.90 -10.88
CA VAL A 275 -14.29 3.78 -9.70
C VAL A 275 -13.12 4.75 -9.71
N ALA A 276 -11.91 4.28 -10.01
CA ALA A 276 -10.72 5.13 -10.09
C ALA A 276 -10.85 6.21 -11.18
N LYS A 277 -11.26 5.82 -12.37
CA LYS A 277 -11.47 6.70 -13.53
C LYS A 277 -12.46 7.83 -13.25
N GLU A 278 -13.65 7.46 -12.76
CA GLU A 278 -14.70 8.42 -12.44
C GLU A 278 -14.27 9.34 -11.28
N TRP A 279 -13.62 8.79 -10.26
CA TRP A 279 -13.18 9.60 -9.14
C TRP A 279 -12.12 10.63 -9.56
N ILE A 280 -11.14 10.22 -10.38
CA ILE A 280 -10.11 11.14 -10.92
C ILE A 280 -10.78 12.27 -11.73
N ALA A 281 -11.73 11.93 -12.59
CA ALA A 281 -12.42 12.92 -13.42
C ALA A 281 -13.18 13.97 -12.58
N ASN A 282 -13.75 13.55 -11.47
CA ASN A 282 -14.53 14.42 -10.58
C ASN A 282 -13.70 15.13 -9.51
N ASN A 283 -12.38 14.85 -9.38
CA ASN A 283 -11.53 15.38 -8.31
C ASN A 283 -10.16 15.87 -8.83
N LEU A 284 -10.17 16.55 -9.99
CA LEU A 284 -8.94 17.04 -10.63
C LEU A 284 -8.15 18.03 -9.76
N ASP A 285 -8.82 18.74 -8.85
CA ASP A 285 -8.19 19.64 -7.89
C ASP A 285 -7.25 18.89 -6.92
N ILE A 286 -7.66 17.72 -6.45
CA ILE A 286 -6.85 16.84 -5.59
C ILE A 286 -5.75 16.17 -6.42
N VAL A 287 -6.10 15.62 -7.58
CA VAL A 287 -5.13 14.97 -8.49
C VAL A 287 -4.03 15.95 -8.91
N ASN A 288 -4.37 17.21 -9.17
CA ASN A 288 -3.40 18.25 -9.50
C ASN A 288 -2.39 18.56 -8.38
N GLN A 289 -2.78 18.32 -7.12
CA GLN A 289 -1.85 18.42 -5.99
C GLN A 289 -0.87 17.24 -6.01
N TRP A 290 -1.36 16.02 -6.28
CA TRP A 290 -0.50 14.82 -6.35
C TRP A 290 0.52 14.87 -7.49
N VAL A 291 0.17 15.52 -8.62
CA VAL A 291 1.05 15.62 -9.80
C VAL A 291 1.74 16.98 -9.91
N PHE A 292 1.82 17.75 -8.83
CA PHE A 292 2.51 19.04 -8.84
C PHE A 292 3.99 18.89 -9.17
N GLY A 293 4.44 19.46 -10.30
CA GLY A 293 5.80 19.37 -10.79
C GLY A 293 6.20 17.97 -11.31
N VAL A 294 5.24 17.03 -11.44
CA VAL A 294 5.41 15.75 -12.15
C VAL A 294 5.18 15.99 -13.65
N LYS A 295 5.89 15.25 -14.48
CA LYS A 295 5.74 15.30 -15.95
C LYS A 295 5.16 13.98 -16.46
N SER A 296 4.47 14.03 -17.59
CA SER A 296 4.16 12.83 -18.38
C SER A 296 5.42 12.32 -19.07
N THR A 297 5.40 11.08 -19.54
CA THR A 297 6.53 10.43 -20.22
C THR A 297 6.96 11.18 -21.50
N ASP A 298 6.03 11.90 -22.16
CA ASP A 298 6.33 12.76 -23.30
C ASP A 298 6.81 14.19 -22.92
N GLY A 299 7.04 14.44 -21.61
CA GLY A 299 7.63 15.67 -21.09
C GLY A 299 6.64 16.82 -20.82
N ARG A 300 5.34 16.64 -21.05
CA ARG A 300 4.31 17.64 -20.70
C ARG A 300 4.14 17.73 -19.17
N MET A 301 3.61 18.83 -18.69
CA MET A 301 3.21 18.94 -17.28
C MET A 301 2.09 17.93 -16.97
N GLY A 302 2.24 17.09 -15.94
CA GLY A 302 1.31 16.02 -15.61
C GLY A 302 -0.15 16.49 -15.48
N ARG A 303 -0.39 17.64 -14.82
CA ARG A 303 -1.75 18.23 -14.72
C ARG A 303 -2.40 18.54 -16.07
N LYS A 304 -1.60 18.91 -17.09
CA LYS A 304 -2.12 19.16 -18.45
C LYS A 304 -2.41 17.84 -19.16
N ALA A 305 -1.49 16.88 -19.09
CA ALA A 305 -1.67 15.58 -19.71
C ALA A 305 -2.95 14.88 -19.17
N ILE A 306 -3.15 14.87 -17.85
CA ILE A 306 -4.34 14.28 -17.22
C ILE A 306 -5.62 15.02 -17.63
N ALA A 307 -5.62 16.36 -17.58
CA ALA A 307 -6.80 17.15 -17.93
C ALA A 307 -7.22 16.97 -19.39
N GLU A 308 -6.30 16.80 -20.32
CA GLU A 308 -6.58 16.52 -21.73
C GLU A 308 -7.26 15.16 -21.92
N ILE A 309 -6.85 14.13 -21.17
CA ILE A 309 -7.44 12.78 -21.25
C ILE A 309 -8.84 12.76 -20.63
N VAL A 310 -9.00 13.41 -19.48
CA VAL A 310 -10.26 13.40 -18.72
C VAL A 310 -11.37 14.20 -19.40
N ASN A 311 -11.02 15.25 -20.17
CA ASN A 311 -11.99 16.13 -20.84
C ASN A 311 -12.34 15.68 -22.29
N ASN A 312 -11.72 14.63 -22.81
CA ASN A 312 -12.01 14.01 -24.11
C ASN A 312 -12.86 12.76 -23.95
#